data_94a82f043d2d51d4ea9d4c32d3c1a06d
#
_entry.id   94a82f043d2d51d4ea9d4c32d3c1a06d
#
_cell.length_a   1.000
_cell.length_b   1.000
_cell.length_c   1.000
_cell.angle_alpha   90.00
_cell.angle_beta   90.00
_cell.angle_gamma   90.00
#
_symmetry.space_group_name_H-M   'P 1'
#
loop_
_entity.id
_entity.type
_entity.pdbx_description
1 polymer ?
#
loop_
_entity_poly.entity_id
_entity_poly.type
_entity_poly.pdbx_seq_one_letter_code
_entity_poly.pdbx_strand_id
1 'polypeptide(L)'
;MHFKWNYESPTPEQQKAAEELGAKLNMSPVLAHLLIKREITTESAAKRFFRPQLSDLINPFLMKDMDIAVDRLNDAMGRKERILVYGDYDVDGCTAVALVYKFLQQFYSNIDYYIPDRYDEGYGVSKKGIDFAHQTGVKLIIILDCGIKAIQEIEYAKSLGIDFIICDHHVPDDVMPPAVAILNPKRPDDPFPFKHLCGCGVGFKFMQAFAKNNNIPFSRLIPLLDFCAVSIAADIVPVVDENRILAFHGLKLLNTNPSIGLKSIIDICGLNGRELSMSDIVFKIGPRINASGRMENGKLSVDLLVERDYSSALRMARHINEYNKQRKDIDKQMTEEANGIVSRLESMKHNSSIVLYDEGWKKGVIGIVASRLTEIYFRPTIVLTRDGDMATGSARSVTGFDIYSAIKSCRDLLLNFGGHTYAAGLTLKWDKVREFRDRFQHYVEEHISPQQTEPMLNIDAEIDFKDITKHLQADLKRFSPFGPCNQKPIFCTNRVYDYGTSKVVGREQEHIKLELVDSKSSTVLNGIAFGQSAAARYIKSKRSFDIAFTIEENIFKKNQVQLQIEDIRPNEG
;
A
#
# COMPACT_ATOMS: atom_id res chain seq x y z
N MET A 1 -22.87 -0.36 -10.10
CA MET A 1 -21.75 -0.13 -11.03
C MET A 1 -21.48 -1.47 -11.67
N HIS A 2 -21.41 -1.59 -12.98
CA HIS A 2 -21.14 -2.88 -13.63
C HIS A 2 -19.70 -2.87 -14.09
N PHE A 3 -18.92 -3.86 -13.64
CA PHE A 3 -17.56 -4.07 -14.10
C PHE A 3 -17.56 -4.75 -15.48
N LYS A 4 -16.60 -4.42 -16.31
CA LYS A 4 -16.25 -5.26 -17.47
C LYS A 4 -15.38 -6.40 -16.97
N TRP A 5 -15.87 -7.64 -17.07
CA TRP A 5 -15.07 -8.79 -16.66
C TRP A 5 -14.04 -9.10 -17.74
N ASN A 6 -12.81 -9.20 -17.32
CA ASN A 6 -11.70 -9.65 -18.14
C ASN A 6 -11.34 -11.07 -17.69
N TYR A 7 -11.74 -12.05 -18.47
CA TYR A 7 -11.43 -13.46 -18.22
C TYR A 7 -10.85 -14.08 -19.48
N GLU A 8 -9.65 -14.62 -19.36
CA GLU A 8 -8.98 -15.40 -20.36
C GLU A 8 -8.96 -16.87 -19.92
N SER A 9 -9.62 -17.73 -20.67
CA SER A 9 -9.56 -19.17 -20.45
C SER A 9 -8.13 -19.67 -20.63
N PRO A 10 -7.64 -20.59 -19.79
CA PRO A 10 -6.30 -21.13 -19.93
C PRO A 10 -6.13 -21.84 -21.29
N THR A 11 -4.95 -21.63 -21.92
CA THR A 11 -4.62 -22.38 -23.13
C THR A 11 -4.46 -23.89 -22.81
N PRO A 12 -4.55 -24.78 -23.82
CA PRO A 12 -4.34 -26.21 -23.58
C PRO A 12 -3.00 -26.53 -22.92
N GLU A 13 -1.94 -25.77 -23.26
CA GLU A 13 -0.61 -25.92 -22.67
C GLU A 13 -0.61 -25.52 -21.18
N GLN A 14 -1.25 -24.38 -20.86
CA GLN A 14 -1.40 -23.91 -19.47
C GLN A 14 -2.23 -24.89 -18.65
N GLN A 15 -3.29 -25.44 -19.23
CA GLN A 15 -4.15 -26.41 -18.57
C GLN A 15 -3.39 -27.70 -18.24
N LYS A 16 -2.64 -28.25 -19.20
CA LYS A 16 -1.78 -29.40 -19.00
C LYS A 16 -0.70 -29.14 -17.95
N ALA A 17 -0.03 -28.00 -18.00
CA ALA A 17 0.97 -27.60 -17.01
C ALA A 17 0.35 -27.46 -15.60
N ALA A 18 -0.88 -26.96 -15.49
CA ALA A 18 -1.60 -26.85 -14.23
C ALA A 18 -1.97 -28.23 -13.66
N GLU A 19 -2.40 -29.17 -14.51
CA GLU A 19 -2.69 -30.55 -14.11
C GLU A 19 -1.43 -31.27 -13.60
N GLU A 20 -0.32 -31.16 -14.33
CA GLU A 20 0.96 -31.76 -13.94
C GLU A 20 1.51 -31.18 -12.62
N LEU A 21 1.49 -29.85 -12.48
CA LEU A 21 1.94 -29.17 -11.26
C LEU A 21 1.00 -29.48 -10.09
N GLY A 22 -0.32 -29.49 -10.32
CA GLY A 22 -1.33 -29.83 -9.33
C GLY A 22 -1.15 -31.23 -8.76
N ALA A 23 -0.90 -32.22 -9.65
CA ALA A 23 -0.62 -33.59 -9.24
C ALA A 23 0.64 -33.69 -8.34
N LYS A 24 1.74 -33.00 -8.70
CA LYS A 24 2.98 -32.97 -7.89
C LYS A 24 2.78 -32.31 -6.52
N LEU A 25 1.91 -31.30 -6.43
CA LEU A 25 1.66 -30.55 -5.20
C LEU A 25 0.49 -31.10 -4.37
N ASN A 26 -0.21 -32.13 -4.86
CA ASN A 26 -1.48 -32.60 -4.32
C ASN A 26 -2.51 -31.47 -4.15
N MET A 27 -2.70 -30.68 -5.20
CA MET A 27 -3.51 -29.45 -5.24
C MET A 27 -4.44 -29.49 -6.46
N SER A 28 -5.60 -28.80 -6.37
CA SER A 28 -6.52 -28.72 -7.50
C SER A 28 -5.87 -28.03 -8.72
N PRO A 29 -6.19 -28.46 -9.95
CA PRO A 29 -5.66 -27.82 -11.17
C PRO A 29 -5.97 -26.33 -11.25
N VAL A 30 -7.12 -25.89 -10.74
CA VAL A 30 -7.49 -24.45 -10.67
C VAL A 30 -6.47 -23.66 -9.86
N LEU A 31 -6.08 -24.16 -8.67
CA LEU A 31 -5.07 -23.49 -7.85
C LEU A 31 -3.66 -23.59 -8.43
N ALA A 32 -3.33 -24.70 -9.09
CA ALA A 32 -2.07 -24.84 -9.80
C ALA A 32 -1.99 -23.86 -10.98
N HIS A 33 -3.09 -23.61 -11.68
CA HIS A 33 -3.18 -22.57 -12.71
C HIS A 33 -2.90 -21.16 -12.13
N LEU A 34 -3.40 -20.85 -10.93
CA LEU A 34 -3.09 -19.59 -10.26
C LEU A 34 -1.58 -19.43 -9.96
N LEU A 35 -0.86 -20.52 -9.69
CA LEU A 35 0.61 -20.48 -9.55
C LEU A 35 1.28 -20.17 -10.89
N ILE A 36 0.83 -20.82 -11.98
CA ILE A 36 1.36 -20.60 -13.32
C ILE A 36 1.16 -19.14 -13.77
N LYS A 37 -0.01 -18.56 -13.52
CA LYS A 37 -0.27 -17.13 -13.77
C LYS A 37 0.68 -16.21 -13.01
N ARG A 38 1.28 -16.68 -11.92
CA ARG A 38 2.31 -16.00 -11.11
C ARG A 38 3.74 -16.41 -11.49
N GLU A 39 3.91 -17.04 -12.65
CA GLU A 39 5.21 -17.55 -13.15
C GLU A 39 5.86 -18.62 -12.25
N ILE A 40 5.06 -19.23 -11.36
CA ILE A 40 5.50 -20.31 -10.48
C ILE A 40 5.17 -21.64 -11.15
N THR A 41 6.11 -22.15 -11.96
CA THR A 41 5.91 -23.30 -12.86
C THR A 41 6.53 -24.59 -12.35
N THR A 42 7.34 -24.55 -11.28
CA THR A 42 8.04 -25.73 -10.76
C THR A 42 7.62 -26.04 -9.32
N GLU A 43 7.71 -27.34 -8.95
CA GLU A 43 7.45 -27.79 -7.58
C GLU A 43 8.37 -27.08 -6.56
N SER A 44 9.65 -26.87 -6.90
CA SER A 44 10.60 -26.19 -6.01
C SER A 44 10.21 -24.72 -5.79
N ALA A 45 9.83 -24.01 -6.87
CA ALA A 45 9.36 -22.61 -6.75
C ALA A 45 8.06 -22.53 -5.93
N ALA A 46 7.11 -23.44 -6.13
CA ALA A 46 5.88 -23.52 -5.36
C ALA A 46 6.15 -23.79 -3.87
N LYS A 47 7.08 -24.68 -3.54
CA LYS A 47 7.48 -24.93 -2.15
C LYS A 47 8.06 -23.68 -1.49
N ARG A 48 8.93 -22.93 -2.16
CA ARG A 48 9.45 -21.63 -1.66
C ARG A 48 8.34 -20.60 -1.51
N PHE A 49 7.43 -20.51 -2.46
CA PHE A 49 6.28 -19.61 -2.41
C PHE A 49 5.38 -19.88 -1.20
N PHE A 50 5.05 -21.16 -0.93
CA PHE A 50 4.18 -21.53 0.18
C PHE A 50 4.87 -21.55 1.55
N ARG A 51 6.19 -21.67 1.59
CA ARG A 51 6.99 -21.73 2.81
C ARG A 51 8.23 -20.84 2.69
N PRO A 52 8.04 -19.50 2.60
CA PRO A 52 9.16 -18.58 2.54
C PRO A 52 10.08 -18.76 3.75
N GLN A 53 11.40 -18.81 3.52
CA GLN A 53 12.39 -18.95 4.59
C GLN A 53 13.22 -17.67 4.71
N LEU A 54 13.56 -17.26 5.94
CA LEU A 54 14.45 -16.11 6.18
C LEU A 54 15.87 -16.35 5.65
N SER A 55 16.28 -17.63 5.49
CA SER A 55 17.53 -18.01 4.84
C SER A 55 17.58 -17.70 3.34
N ASP A 56 16.42 -17.52 2.71
CA ASP A 56 16.32 -17.23 1.28
C ASP A 56 16.43 -15.73 0.97
N LEU A 57 16.56 -14.89 2.01
CA LEU A 57 16.80 -13.46 1.84
C LEU A 57 18.12 -13.22 1.09
N ILE A 58 18.07 -12.37 0.07
CA ILE A 58 19.21 -12.03 -0.77
C ILE A 58 20.34 -11.41 0.08
N ASN A 59 21.59 -11.70 -0.28
CA ASN A 59 22.73 -11.10 0.42
C ASN A 59 22.69 -9.57 0.32
N PRO A 60 22.62 -8.82 1.43
CA PRO A 60 22.48 -7.35 1.40
C PRO A 60 23.68 -6.65 0.74
N PHE A 61 24.89 -7.26 0.77
CA PHE A 61 26.09 -6.71 0.13
C PHE A 61 26.08 -6.76 -1.40
N LEU A 62 24.99 -7.29 -2.02
CA LEU A 62 24.77 -7.12 -3.47
C LEU A 62 24.19 -5.74 -3.80
N MET A 63 23.66 -5.00 -2.81
CA MET A 63 23.20 -3.63 -3.04
C MET A 63 24.42 -2.70 -3.09
N LYS A 64 24.45 -1.83 -4.09
CA LYS A 64 25.54 -0.89 -4.30
C LYS A 64 25.73 0.01 -3.07
N ASP A 65 26.96 0.37 -2.77
CA ASP A 65 27.40 1.20 -1.64
C ASP A 65 27.09 0.60 -0.25
N MET A 66 26.62 -0.66 -0.15
CA MET A 66 26.27 -1.28 1.13
C MET A 66 27.49 -1.44 2.06
N ASP A 67 28.64 -1.77 1.52
CA ASP A 67 29.92 -1.85 2.23
C ASP A 67 30.33 -0.47 2.77
N ILE A 68 30.26 0.56 1.93
CA ILE A 68 30.57 1.97 2.29
C ILE A 68 29.63 2.45 3.41
N ALA A 69 28.33 2.12 3.31
CA ALA A 69 27.35 2.48 4.31
C ALA A 69 27.64 1.82 5.68
N VAL A 70 27.97 0.53 5.67
CA VAL A 70 28.32 -0.22 6.88
C VAL A 70 29.61 0.32 7.51
N ASP A 71 30.63 0.58 6.71
CA ASP A 71 31.91 1.13 7.18
C ASP A 71 31.72 2.53 7.79
N ARG A 72 30.96 3.41 7.12
CA ARG A 72 30.69 4.76 7.66
C ARG A 72 29.90 4.72 8.97
N LEU A 73 28.96 3.78 9.11
CA LEU A 73 28.20 3.59 10.35
C LEU A 73 29.14 3.08 11.49
N ASN A 74 30.01 2.11 11.19
CA ASN A 74 31.01 1.60 12.14
C ASN A 74 31.96 2.71 12.59
N ASP A 75 32.42 3.54 11.65
CA ASP A 75 33.28 4.70 11.94
C ASP A 75 32.57 5.70 12.86
N ALA A 76 31.30 6.01 12.58
CA ALA A 76 30.52 6.93 13.43
C ALA A 76 30.41 6.40 14.87
N MET A 77 30.11 5.11 15.02
CA MET A 77 29.99 4.47 16.32
C MET A 77 31.36 4.43 17.05
N GLY A 78 32.44 4.09 16.32
CA GLY A 78 33.80 4.06 16.84
C GLY A 78 34.29 5.43 17.32
N ARG A 79 33.95 6.49 16.60
CA ARG A 79 34.27 7.90 16.94
C ARG A 79 33.28 8.51 17.93
N LYS A 80 32.26 7.78 18.35
CA LYS A 80 31.16 8.25 19.21
C LYS A 80 30.42 9.45 18.66
N GLU A 81 30.29 9.55 17.35
CA GLU A 81 29.54 10.60 16.65
C GLU A 81 28.05 10.50 16.96
N ARG A 82 27.35 11.63 17.07
CA ARG A 82 25.89 11.62 17.20
C ARG A 82 25.27 11.26 15.86
N ILE A 83 24.38 10.24 15.86
CA ILE A 83 23.68 9.72 14.69
C ILE A 83 22.21 10.15 14.75
N LEU A 84 21.66 10.58 13.63
CA LEU A 84 20.24 10.90 13.48
C LEU A 84 19.61 9.96 12.46
N VAL A 85 18.57 9.23 12.85
CA VAL A 85 17.73 8.44 11.95
C VAL A 85 16.60 9.34 11.47
N TYR A 86 16.58 9.66 10.18
CA TYR A 86 15.64 10.59 9.57
C TYR A 86 14.72 9.82 8.62
N GLY A 87 13.42 10.09 8.58
CA GLY A 87 12.50 9.44 7.65
C GLY A 87 11.31 10.31 7.32
N ASP A 88 10.51 9.86 6.33
CA ASP A 88 9.26 10.53 6.00
C ASP A 88 8.17 10.27 7.06
N TYR A 89 7.09 11.05 7.01
CA TYR A 89 5.98 11.05 7.98
C TYR A 89 4.88 10.02 7.69
N ASP A 90 4.99 9.23 6.64
CA ASP A 90 4.01 8.19 6.32
C ASP A 90 4.33 6.86 7.02
N VAL A 91 3.58 5.79 6.70
CA VAL A 91 3.75 4.49 7.36
C VAL A 91 5.10 3.87 7.03
N ASP A 92 5.56 3.98 5.77
CA ASP A 92 6.84 3.39 5.36
C ASP A 92 8.00 4.11 6.06
N GLY A 93 8.06 5.44 5.97
CA GLY A 93 9.06 6.25 6.65
C GLY A 93 9.07 6.04 8.17
N CYS A 94 7.90 6.10 8.83
CA CYS A 94 7.79 5.90 10.28
C CYS A 94 8.23 4.50 10.73
N THR A 95 7.86 3.45 10.00
CA THR A 95 8.26 2.06 10.34
C THR A 95 9.73 1.80 10.03
N ALA A 96 10.27 2.40 8.96
CA ALA A 96 11.69 2.35 8.64
C ALA A 96 12.55 2.99 9.74
N VAL A 97 12.16 4.19 10.19
CA VAL A 97 12.83 4.89 11.31
C VAL A 97 12.74 4.05 12.58
N ALA A 98 11.55 3.53 12.91
CA ALA A 98 11.38 2.71 14.11
C ALA A 98 12.23 1.44 14.06
N LEU A 99 12.32 0.77 12.91
CA LEU A 99 13.14 -0.42 12.71
C LEU A 99 14.63 -0.12 12.94
N VAL A 100 15.17 0.85 12.20
CA VAL A 100 16.61 1.18 12.25
C VAL A 100 16.99 1.72 13.62
N TYR A 101 16.21 2.63 14.18
CA TYR A 101 16.46 3.19 15.52
C TYR A 101 16.42 2.11 16.61
N LYS A 102 15.37 1.27 16.66
CA LYS A 102 15.26 0.18 17.66
C LYS A 102 16.39 -0.85 17.52
N PHE A 103 16.85 -1.12 16.31
CA PHE A 103 17.96 -2.04 16.11
C PHE A 103 19.26 -1.44 16.62
N LEU A 104 19.64 -0.24 16.16
CA LEU A 104 20.90 0.41 16.53
C LEU A 104 20.97 0.80 18.00
N GLN A 105 19.86 1.21 18.61
CA GLN A 105 19.79 1.57 20.03
C GLN A 105 20.18 0.42 20.98
N GLN A 106 20.16 -0.83 20.49
CA GLN A 106 20.64 -1.98 21.28
C GLN A 106 22.17 -1.94 21.49
N PHE A 107 22.90 -1.26 20.61
CA PHE A 107 24.36 -1.27 20.55
C PHE A 107 24.96 0.13 20.69
N TYR A 108 24.18 1.17 20.48
CA TYR A 108 24.65 2.55 20.44
C TYR A 108 23.63 3.51 21.05
N SER A 109 24.05 4.27 22.04
CA SER A 109 23.17 5.17 22.82
C SER A 109 23.13 6.61 22.27
N ASN A 110 24.18 7.04 21.51
CA ASN A 110 24.25 8.41 20.96
C ASN A 110 23.52 8.52 19.62
N ILE A 111 22.25 8.11 19.63
CA ILE A 111 21.39 8.04 18.46
C ILE A 111 20.02 8.63 18.79
N ASP A 112 19.45 9.36 17.85
CA ASP A 112 18.13 9.98 17.93
C ASP A 112 17.41 9.82 16.60
N TYR A 113 16.15 10.28 16.50
CA TYR A 113 15.38 10.25 15.25
C TYR A 113 14.64 11.56 14.99
N TYR A 114 14.32 11.80 13.72
CA TYR A 114 13.64 12.99 13.25
C TYR A 114 12.62 12.65 12.16
N ILE A 115 11.44 13.24 12.26
CA ILE A 115 10.40 13.19 11.24
C ILE A 115 10.03 14.63 10.88
N PRO A 116 10.11 15.04 9.61
CA PRO A 116 9.77 16.39 9.19
C PRO A 116 8.27 16.66 9.36
N ASP A 117 7.94 17.92 9.64
CA ASP A 117 6.56 18.36 9.69
C ASP A 117 6.00 18.55 8.27
N ARG A 118 4.91 17.86 7.95
CA ARG A 118 4.27 17.91 6.63
C ARG A 118 3.89 19.33 6.18
N TYR A 119 3.47 20.18 7.11
CA TYR A 119 2.94 21.49 6.83
C TYR A 119 4.04 22.55 6.76
N ASP A 120 4.98 22.48 7.69
CA ASP A 120 6.08 23.44 7.83
C ASP A 120 7.28 23.14 6.94
N GLU A 121 7.59 21.84 6.75
CA GLU A 121 8.82 21.38 6.10
C GLU A 121 8.56 20.70 4.75
N GLY A 122 7.39 20.13 4.57
CA GLY A 122 7.03 19.40 3.36
C GLY A 122 7.45 17.93 3.40
N TYR A 123 7.67 17.35 2.22
CA TYR A 123 8.09 15.95 2.04
C TYR A 123 9.62 15.83 1.94
N GLY A 124 10.17 14.83 2.60
CA GLY A 124 11.57 14.44 2.47
C GLY A 124 12.53 15.29 3.32
N VAL A 125 13.76 15.47 2.82
CA VAL A 125 14.81 16.20 3.54
C VAL A 125 14.47 17.69 3.59
N SER A 126 14.49 18.27 4.79
CA SER A 126 14.27 19.71 4.97
C SER A 126 15.53 20.42 5.47
N LYS A 127 15.68 21.69 5.10
CA LYS A 127 16.73 22.54 5.66
C LYS A 127 16.60 22.68 7.18
N LYS A 128 15.37 22.78 7.70
CA LYS A 128 15.06 22.86 9.14
C LYS A 128 15.55 21.60 9.89
N GLY A 129 15.33 20.40 9.30
CA GLY A 129 15.84 19.14 9.85
C GLY A 129 17.37 19.06 9.86
N ILE A 130 18.04 19.60 8.83
CA ILE A 130 19.50 19.71 8.75
C ILE A 130 20.03 20.70 9.79
N ASP A 131 19.41 21.87 9.93
CA ASP A 131 19.77 22.88 10.94
C ASP A 131 19.62 22.31 12.36
N PHE A 132 18.55 21.55 12.63
CA PHE A 132 18.37 20.81 13.89
C PHE A 132 19.51 19.82 14.11
N ALA A 133 19.87 19.03 13.11
CA ALA A 133 20.97 18.08 13.19
C ALA A 133 22.32 18.78 13.51
N HIS A 134 22.59 19.89 12.84
CA HIS A 134 23.79 20.70 13.08
C HIS A 134 23.84 21.27 14.51
N GLN A 135 22.75 21.91 14.96
CA GLN A 135 22.63 22.49 16.30
C GLN A 135 22.79 21.46 17.42
N THR A 136 22.36 20.23 17.17
CA THR A 136 22.46 19.13 18.15
C THR A 136 23.74 18.32 18.03
N GLY A 137 24.66 18.69 17.13
CA GLY A 137 25.99 18.08 16.98
C GLY A 137 25.98 16.74 16.25
N VAL A 138 24.96 16.45 15.46
CA VAL A 138 24.88 15.26 14.59
C VAL A 138 26.00 15.30 13.55
N LYS A 139 26.62 14.16 13.28
CA LYS A 139 27.66 13.97 12.27
C LYS A 139 27.27 13.02 11.15
N LEU A 140 26.30 12.14 11.42
CA LEU A 140 25.77 11.20 10.43
C LEU A 140 24.25 11.19 10.49
N ILE A 141 23.62 11.39 9.32
CA ILE A 141 22.18 11.19 9.12
C ILE A 141 21.99 9.91 8.30
N ILE A 142 21.21 8.97 8.84
CA ILE A 142 20.68 7.81 8.11
C ILE A 142 19.27 8.18 7.70
N ILE A 143 19.08 8.46 6.41
CA ILE A 143 17.77 8.83 5.90
C ILE A 143 17.05 7.63 5.28
N LEU A 144 15.75 7.52 5.53
CA LEU A 144 14.92 6.36 5.21
C LEU A 144 13.67 6.80 4.43
N ASP A 145 13.36 6.08 3.37
CA ASP A 145 12.15 6.28 2.55
C ASP A 145 12.05 7.65 1.87
N CYS A 146 13.15 8.35 1.75
CA CYS A 146 13.26 9.61 1.03
C CYS A 146 14.74 9.97 0.82
N GLY A 147 15.00 11.07 0.13
CA GLY A 147 16.34 11.64 0.01
C GLY A 147 17.05 11.41 -1.32
N ILE A 148 16.60 10.48 -2.16
CA ILE A 148 17.26 10.19 -3.45
C ILE A 148 17.28 11.38 -4.42
N LYS A 149 16.43 12.38 -4.21
CA LYS A 149 16.33 13.61 -5.03
C LYS A 149 16.78 14.86 -4.28
N ALA A 150 17.24 14.76 -3.03
CA ALA A 150 17.58 15.87 -2.15
C ALA A 150 19.01 16.39 -2.38
N ILE A 151 19.34 16.78 -3.61
CA ILE A 151 20.72 17.18 -3.97
C ILE A 151 21.15 18.42 -3.20
N GLN A 152 20.35 19.50 -3.23
CA GLN A 152 20.69 20.80 -2.63
C GLN A 152 20.76 20.70 -1.09
N GLU A 153 19.84 19.94 -0.50
CA GLU A 153 19.77 19.73 0.94
C GLU A 153 20.99 18.96 1.44
N ILE A 154 21.42 17.93 0.71
CA ILE A 154 22.60 17.12 1.09
C ILE A 154 23.91 17.90 0.85
N GLU A 155 23.99 18.73 -0.21
CA GLU A 155 25.10 19.67 -0.39
C GLU A 155 25.20 20.66 0.78
N TYR A 156 24.06 21.20 1.21
CA TYR A 156 24.00 22.07 2.37
C TYR A 156 24.47 21.36 3.66
N ALA A 157 23.98 20.15 3.92
CA ALA A 157 24.41 19.37 5.08
C ALA A 157 25.91 19.08 5.07
N LYS A 158 26.45 18.72 3.90
CA LYS A 158 27.90 18.49 3.70
C LYS A 158 28.73 19.74 4.02
N SER A 159 28.24 20.94 3.68
CA SER A 159 28.90 22.21 4.05
C SER A 159 28.94 22.44 5.55
N LEU A 160 28.04 21.82 6.33
CA LEU A 160 27.99 21.85 7.78
C LEU A 160 28.75 20.68 8.44
N GLY A 161 29.42 19.83 7.66
CA GLY A 161 30.17 18.69 8.14
C GLY A 161 29.27 17.54 8.63
N ILE A 162 28.13 17.34 8.01
CA ILE A 162 27.18 16.24 8.28
C ILE A 162 27.14 15.32 7.07
N ASP A 163 27.41 14.05 7.29
CA ASP A 163 27.33 12.99 6.28
C ASP A 163 25.94 12.36 6.19
N PHE A 164 25.60 11.86 4.99
CA PHE A 164 24.35 11.15 4.74
C PHE A 164 24.59 9.73 4.25
N ILE A 165 23.79 8.78 4.78
CA ILE A 165 23.53 7.46 4.18
C ILE A 165 22.08 7.45 3.78
N ILE A 166 21.80 7.30 2.49
CA ILE A 166 20.44 7.26 1.93
C ILE A 166 19.99 5.82 1.81
N CYS A 167 18.82 5.50 2.40
CA CYS A 167 18.11 4.23 2.27
C CYS A 167 16.73 4.52 1.66
N ASP A 168 16.64 4.53 0.34
CA ASP A 168 15.45 4.95 -0.39
C ASP A 168 15.07 3.92 -1.46
N HIS A 169 13.83 3.94 -1.90
CA HIS A 169 13.31 3.06 -2.93
C HIS A 169 12.58 3.82 -4.06
N HIS A 170 12.55 5.12 -3.99
CA HIS A 170 11.98 5.96 -5.05
C HIS A 170 12.88 5.95 -6.30
N VAL A 171 12.27 6.20 -7.46
CA VAL A 171 13.03 6.28 -8.72
C VAL A 171 13.95 7.50 -8.68
N PRO A 172 15.26 7.30 -8.86
CA PRO A 172 16.22 8.41 -8.88
C PRO A 172 16.05 9.27 -10.12
N ASP A 173 16.54 10.51 -10.03
CA ASP A 173 16.75 11.37 -11.20
C ASP A 173 18.13 11.07 -11.84
N ASP A 174 18.45 11.74 -12.96
CA ASP A 174 19.71 11.51 -13.68
C ASP A 174 20.95 11.85 -12.84
N VAL A 175 20.81 12.78 -11.89
CA VAL A 175 21.89 13.21 -10.99
C VAL A 175 21.60 12.71 -9.58
N MET A 176 22.58 12.02 -9.00
CA MET A 176 22.50 11.51 -7.62
C MET A 176 22.93 12.56 -6.61
N PRO A 177 22.31 12.60 -5.41
CA PRO A 177 22.75 13.47 -4.33
C PRO A 177 24.16 13.09 -3.82
N PRO A 178 24.98 14.05 -3.35
CA PRO A 178 26.37 13.82 -2.92
C PRO A 178 26.47 13.21 -1.52
N ALA A 179 25.71 12.14 -1.24
CA ALA A 179 25.77 11.37 -0.02
C ALA A 179 27.01 10.45 0.04
N VAL A 180 27.40 10.01 1.23
CA VAL A 180 28.51 9.06 1.41
C VAL A 180 28.17 7.69 0.83
N ALA A 181 26.92 7.25 1.01
CA ALA A 181 26.40 6.00 0.46
C ALA A 181 24.92 6.16 0.07
N ILE A 182 24.50 5.51 -1.02
CA ILE A 182 23.14 5.52 -1.52
C ILE A 182 22.66 4.08 -1.72
N LEU A 183 21.87 3.60 -0.77
CA LEU A 183 21.23 2.29 -0.82
C LEU A 183 19.86 2.44 -1.47
N ASN A 184 19.78 2.17 -2.76
CA ASN A 184 18.53 2.22 -3.51
C ASN A 184 18.56 1.19 -4.65
N PRO A 185 17.73 0.13 -4.57
CA PRO A 185 17.74 -0.94 -5.57
C PRO A 185 17.28 -0.48 -6.96
N LYS A 186 16.59 0.67 -7.07
CA LYS A 186 16.13 1.22 -8.36
C LYS A 186 17.16 2.09 -9.08
N ARG A 187 18.34 2.28 -8.51
CA ARG A 187 19.44 2.94 -9.23
C ARG A 187 19.79 2.14 -10.50
N PRO A 188 20.07 2.79 -11.62
CA PRO A 188 20.43 2.10 -12.87
C PRO A 188 21.70 1.23 -12.74
N ASP A 189 22.62 1.62 -11.85
CA ASP A 189 23.91 0.99 -11.63
C ASP A 189 23.94 0.04 -10.41
N ASP A 190 22.79 -0.26 -9.81
CA ASP A 190 22.67 -1.16 -8.66
C ASP A 190 22.46 -2.61 -9.11
N PRO A 191 23.33 -3.57 -8.70
CA PRO A 191 23.22 -4.96 -9.08
C PRO A 191 22.24 -5.78 -8.22
N PHE A 192 21.61 -5.19 -7.21
CA PHE A 192 20.66 -5.91 -6.34
C PHE A 192 19.49 -6.43 -7.17
N PRO A 193 19.21 -7.74 -7.16
CA PRO A 193 18.30 -8.34 -8.12
C PRO A 193 16.81 -7.97 -7.92
N PHE A 194 16.43 -7.64 -6.67
CA PHE A 194 15.03 -7.30 -6.35
C PHE A 194 14.83 -5.79 -6.23
N LYS A 195 14.12 -5.18 -7.18
CA LYS A 195 13.97 -3.72 -7.32
C LYS A 195 12.80 -3.10 -6.54
N HIS A 196 11.98 -3.92 -5.86
CA HIS A 196 10.68 -3.50 -5.33
C HIS A 196 10.62 -3.49 -3.79
N LEU A 197 11.76 -3.37 -3.11
CA LEU A 197 11.75 -3.14 -1.66
C LEU A 197 11.01 -1.84 -1.34
N CYS A 198 10.28 -1.80 -0.21
CA CYS A 198 9.82 -0.57 0.42
C CYS A 198 10.97 0.13 1.18
N GLY A 199 10.80 1.38 1.61
CA GLY A 199 11.83 2.11 2.34
C GLY A 199 12.26 1.40 3.63
N CYS A 200 11.31 0.85 4.39
CA CYS A 200 11.60 0.01 5.56
C CYS A 200 12.36 -1.28 5.17
N GLY A 201 12.06 -1.87 4.01
CA GLY A 201 12.78 -3.02 3.46
C GLY A 201 14.25 -2.69 3.15
N VAL A 202 14.53 -1.52 2.58
CA VAL A 202 15.91 -1.04 2.36
C VAL A 202 16.63 -0.82 3.68
N GLY A 203 15.98 -0.16 4.65
CA GLY A 203 16.50 0.00 6.01
C GLY A 203 16.79 -1.35 6.70
N PHE A 204 15.90 -2.35 6.52
CA PHE A 204 16.13 -3.70 7.00
C PHE A 204 17.37 -4.35 6.37
N LYS A 205 17.58 -4.22 5.06
CA LYS A 205 18.77 -4.73 4.36
C LYS A 205 20.05 -4.07 4.87
N PHE A 206 20.01 -2.78 5.17
CA PHE A 206 21.14 -2.09 5.78
C PHE A 206 21.46 -2.65 7.18
N MET A 207 20.46 -2.83 8.03
CA MET A 207 20.66 -3.44 9.34
C MET A 207 21.08 -4.91 9.25
N GLN A 208 20.64 -5.65 8.24
CA GLN A 208 21.08 -7.02 7.96
C GLN A 208 22.58 -7.06 7.58
N ALA A 209 23.03 -6.12 6.74
CA ALA A 209 24.45 -5.99 6.38
C ALA A 209 25.31 -5.61 7.58
N PHE A 210 24.88 -4.60 8.34
CA PHE A 210 25.55 -4.17 9.57
C PHE A 210 25.67 -5.32 10.59
N ALA A 211 24.57 -6.06 10.82
CA ALA A 211 24.59 -7.22 11.72
C ALA A 211 25.57 -8.30 11.26
N LYS A 212 25.57 -8.61 9.94
CA LYS A 212 26.48 -9.60 9.37
C LYS A 212 27.95 -9.19 9.48
N ASN A 213 28.27 -7.91 9.20
CA ASN A 213 29.64 -7.38 9.31
C ASN A 213 30.16 -7.42 10.75
N ASN A 214 29.28 -7.12 11.72
CA ASN A 214 29.65 -7.02 13.13
C ASN A 214 29.38 -8.32 13.92
N ASN A 215 29.16 -9.47 13.26
CA ASN A 215 28.87 -10.76 13.91
C ASN A 215 27.68 -10.73 14.87
N ILE A 216 26.70 -9.84 14.64
CA ILE A 216 25.46 -9.77 15.41
C ILE A 216 24.52 -10.87 14.90
N PRO A 217 23.98 -11.73 15.77
CA PRO A 217 23.08 -12.80 15.35
C PRO A 217 21.81 -12.24 14.65
N PHE A 218 21.42 -12.86 13.53
CA PHE A 218 20.22 -12.48 12.77
C PHE A 218 18.93 -12.49 13.63
N SER A 219 18.91 -13.29 14.69
CA SER A 219 17.81 -13.33 15.66
C SER A 219 17.49 -11.96 16.29
N ARG A 220 18.44 -11.00 16.27
CA ARG A 220 18.19 -9.63 16.74
C ARG A 220 17.32 -8.80 15.78
N LEU A 221 17.25 -9.20 14.51
CA LEU A 221 16.40 -8.55 13.50
C LEU A 221 14.98 -9.12 13.45
N ILE A 222 14.82 -10.40 13.81
CA ILE A 222 13.51 -11.08 13.73
C ILE A 222 12.38 -10.32 14.43
N PRO A 223 12.57 -9.77 15.64
CA PRO A 223 11.51 -9.01 16.34
C PRO A 223 11.07 -7.72 15.64
N LEU A 224 11.75 -7.28 14.58
CA LEU A 224 11.48 -6.05 13.85
C LEU A 224 10.79 -6.31 12.50
N LEU A 225 10.52 -7.57 12.15
CA LEU A 225 9.88 -7.94 10.90
C LEU A 225 8.41 -7.50 10.80
N ASP A 226 7.75 -7.27 11.93
CA ASP A 226 6.40 -6.71 11.97
C ASP A 226 6.34 -5.30 11.36
N PHE A 227 7.38 -4.47 11.54
CA PHE A 227 7.51 -3.18 10.86
C PHE A 227 7.60 -3.36 9.35
N CYS A 228 8.39 -4.33 8.87
CA CYS A 228 8.48 -4.63 7.43
C CYS A 228 7.12 -5.04 6.85
N ALA A 229 6.35 -5.88 7.55
CA ALA A 229 5.03 -6.27 7.06
C ALA A 229 4.04 -5.10 7.01
N VAL A 230 4.10 -4.19 8.00
CA VAL A 230 3.27 -2.98 8.05
C VAL A 230 3.64 -2.03 6.91
N SER A 231 4.93 -1.81 6.68
CA SER A 231 5.44 -1.00 5.59
C SER A 231 5.05 -1.55 4.21
N ILE A 232 5.38 -2.83 3.92
CA ILE A 232 5.07 -3.49 2.64
C ILE A 232 3.57 -3.37 2.30
N ALA A 233 2.70 -3.55 3.30
CA ALA A 233 1.27 -3.44 3.11
C ALA A 233 0.82 -2.00 2.84
N ALA A 234 1.36 -1.03 3.56
CA ALA A 234 0.91 0.37 3.51
C ALA A 234 1.45 1.11 2.29
N ASP A 235 2.67 0.79 1.86
CA ASP A 235 3.30 1.36 0.66
C ASP A 235 2.87 0.67 -0.65
N ILE A 236 2.05 -0.40 -0.53
CA ILE A 236 1.43 -1.10 -1.67
C ILE A 236 2.49 -1.65 -2.66
N VAL A 237 3.66 -2.02 -2.18
CA VAL A 237 4.72 -2.64 -2.99
C VAL A 237 4.41 -4.10 -3.33
N PRO A 238 4.98 -4.66 -4.43
CA PRO A 238 4.78 -6.07 -4.83
C PRO A 238 5.09 -7.07 -3.71
N VAL A 239 4.14 -7.98 -3.42
CA VAL A 239 4.28 -9.04 -2.39
C VAL A 239 4.83 -10.32 -3.02
N VAL A 240 6.03 -10.19 -3.59
CA VAL A 240 6.80 -11.26 -4.23
C VAL A 240 8.23 -11.27 -3.68
N ASP A 241 8.97 -12.33 -3.95
CA ASP A 241 10.39 -12.48 -3.58
C ASP A 241 10.70 -12.00 -2.14
N GLU A 242 11.64 -11.07 -1.97
CA GLU A 242 12.06 -10.53 -0.65
C GLU A 242 10.89 -9.94 0.15
N ASN A 243 10.04 -9.13 -0.50
CA ASN A 243 8.87 -8.56 0.16
C ASN A 243 7.92 -9.64 0.67
N ARG A 244 7.75 -10.74 -0.09
CA ARG A 244 6.93 -11.86 0.37
C ARG A 244 7.53 -12.55 1.60
N ILE A 245 8.85 -12.77 1.62
CA ILE A 245 9.55 -13.37 2.77
C ILE A 245 9.35 -12.48 4.01
N LEU A 246 9.65 -11.18 3.88
CA LEU A 246 9.52 -10.22 4.98
C LEU A 246 8.07 -10.08 5.46
N ALA A 247 7.10 -9.96 4.52
CA ALA A 247 5.68 -9.85 4.86
C ALA A 247 5.15 -11.13 5.52
N PHE A 248 5.54 -12.32 5.06
CA PHE A 248 5.10 -13.59 5.63
C PHE A 248 5.54 -13.73 7.09
N HIS A 249 6.82 -13.50 7.37
CA HIS A 249 7.35 -13.60 8.73
C HIS A 249 6.88 -12.45 9.62
N GLY A 250 6.82 -11.23 9.07
CA GLY A 250 6.32 -10.06 9.81
C GLY A 250 4.83 -10.17 10.15
N LEU A 251 3.99 -10.65 9.23
CA LEU A 251 2.57 -10.90 9.49
C LEU A 251 2.38 -12.01 10.53
N LYS A 252 3.21 -13.05 10.49
CA LYS A 252 3.23 -14.08 11.54
C LYS A 252 3.57 -13.47 12.89
N LEU A 253 4.55 -12.58 12.95
CA LEU A 253 4.94 -11.89 14.17
C LEU A 253 3.82 -10.99 14.69
N LEU A 254 3.16 -10.22 13.83
CA LEU A 254 1.97 -9.41 14.17
C LEU A 254 0.86 -10.25 14.80
N ASN A 255 0.70 -11.50 14.36
CA ASN A 255 -0.32 -12.43 14.86
C ASN A 255 0.07 -13.17 16.13
N THR A 256 1.35 -13.19 16.52
CA THR A 256 1.83 -13.98 17.65
C THR A 256 2.43 -13.14 18.76
N ASN A 257 3.34 -12.23 18.43
CA ASN A 257 4.06 -11.38 19.40
C ASN A 257 4.48 -10.05 18.76
N PRO A 258 3.51 -9.17 18.41
CA PRO A 258 3.81 -7.87 17.82
C PRO A 258 4.60 -6.98 18.78
N SER A 259 5.37 -6.03 18.21
CA SER A 259 5.99 -4.96 18.96
C SER A 259 4.95 -4.18 19.78
N ILE A 260 5.35 -3.63 20.92
CA ILE A 260 4.41 -2.98 21.88
C ILE A 260 3.59 -1.89 21.23
N GLY A 261 4.19 -1.03 20.40
CA GLY A 261 3.49 0.02 19.69
C GLY A 261 2.43 -0.53 18.73
N LEU A 262 2.77 -1.52 17.90
CA LEU A 262 1.83 -2.16 16.98
C LEU A 262 0.74 -2.94 17.73
N LYS A 263 1.09 -3.62 18.85
CA LYS A 263 0.11 -4.27 19.71
C LYS A 263 -0.95 -3.30 20.21
N SER A 264 -0.53 -2.13 20.68
CA SER A 264 -1.48 -1.12 21.17
C SER A 264 -2.41 -0.59 20.09
N ILE A 265 -1.92 -0.46 18.82
CA ILE A 265 -2.77 -0.11 17.67
C ILE A 265 -3.76 -1.23 17.36
N ILE A 266 -3.30 -2.49 17.36
CA ILE A 266 -4.14 -3.68 17.13
C ILE A 266 -5.29 -3.72 18.15
N ASP A 267 -4.99 -3.49 19.42
CA ASP A 267 -5.96 -3.46 20.50
C ASP A 267 -7.03 -2.38 20.30
N ILE A 268 -6.61 -1.17 19.96
CA ILE A 268 -7.55 -0.05 19.68
C ILE A 268 -8.37 -0.28 18.41
N CYS A 269 -7.83 -1.01 17.43
CA CYS A 269 -8.58 -1.41 16.24
C CYS A 269 -9.66 -2.46 16.53
N GLY A 270 -9.70 -3.06 17.73
CA GLY A 270 -10.58 -4.18 18.04
C GLY A 270 -10.24 -5.45 17.24
N LEU A 271 -8.95 -5.66 16.96
CA LEU A 271 -8.48 -6.76 16.11
C LEU A 271 -7.98 -7.97 16.93
N ASN A 272 -8.06 -7.89 18.26
CA ASN A 272 -7.64 -8.97 19.16
C ASN A 272 -8.45 -10.25 18.95
N GLY A 273 -7.77 -11.39 19.09
CA GLY A 273 -8.41 -12.70 19.08
C GLY A 273 -8.79 -13.23 17.69
N ARG A 274 -8.41 -12.52 16.62
CA ARG A 274 -8.53 -12.99 15.24
C ARG A 274 -7.21 -12.89 14.49
N GLU A 275 -7.05 -13.70 13.45
CA GLU A 275 -5.90 -13.63 12.57
C GLU A 275 -5.94 -12.35 11.71
N LEU A 276 -4.86 -11.59 11.76
CA LEU A 276 -4.67 -10.38 10.96
C LEU A 276 -4.24 -10.74 9.54
N SER A 277 -4.70 -9.96 8.57
CA SER A 277 -4.29 -10.01 7.17
C SER A 277 -3.59 -8.73 6.74
N MET A 278 -2.96 -8.73 5.56
CA MET A 278 -2.42 -7.50 4.94
C MET A 278 -3.51 -6.44 4.77
N SER A 279 -4.74 -6.85 4.46
CA SER A 279 -5.89 -5.96 4.35
C SER A 279 -6.20 -5.22 5.67
N ASP A 280 -6.04 -5.88 6.81
CA ASP A 280 -6.21 -5.22 8.12
C ASP A 280 -5.13 -4.16 8.35
N ILE A 281 -3.91 -4.41 7.87
CA ILE A 281 -2.83 -3.42 7.94
C ILE A 281 -3.20 -2.20 7.08
N VAL A 282 -3.54 -2.42 5.80
CA VAL A 282 -3.87 -1.34 4.84
C VAL A 282 -5.05 -0.49 5.31
N PHE A 283 -6.12 -1.11 5.80
CA PHE A 283 -7.38 -0.39 6.06
C PHE A 283 -7.61 -0.01 7.53
N LYS A 284 -6.83 -0.59 8.47
CA LYS A 284 -7.05 -0.34 9.90
C LYS A 284 -5.80 0.16 10.63
N ILE A 285 -4.64 -0.50 10.47
CA ILE A 285 -3.40 -0.14 11.17
C ILE A 285 -2.74 1.07 10.50
N GLY A 286 -2.42 0.97 9.21
CA GLY A 286 -1.73 2.01 8.43
C GLY A 286 -2.42 3.39 8.49
N PRO A 287 -3.76 3.49 8.30
CA PRO A 287 -4.46 4.77 8.40
C PRO A 287 -4.33 5.48 9.75
N ARG A 288 -4.10 4.75 10.85
CA ARG A 288 -3.84 5.35 12.16
C ARG A 288 -2.44 5.91 12.24
N ILE A 289 -1.44 5.15 11.81
CA ILE A 289 -0.05 5.64 11.76
C ILE A 289 0.03 6.91 10.88
N ASN A 290 -0.60 6.89 9.70
CA ASN A 290 -0.65 8.04 8.80
C ASN A 290 -1.43 9.25 9.38
N ALA A 291 -2.34 9.02 10.32
CA ALA A 291 -3.21 10.09 10.83
C ALA A 291 -2.43 11.16 11.58
N SER A 292 -1.38 10.81 12.33
CA SER A 292 -0.56 11.79 13.05
C SER A 292 0.10 12.78 12.08
N GLY A 293 0.76 12.31 11.03
CA GLY A 293 1.41 13.17 10.01
C GLY A 293 0.42 13.94 9.12
N ARG A 294 -0.89 13.62 9.16
CA ARG A 294 -1.94 14.35 8.43
C ARG A 294 -2.65 15.39 9.28
N MET A 295 -2.70 15.21 10.58
CA MET A 295 -3.48 16.05 11.49
C MET A 295 -2.58 16.91 12.38
N GLU A 296 -1.36 16.47 12.67
CA GLU A 296 -0.40 17.16 13.52
C GLU A 296 1.04 16.81 13.07
N ASN A 297 1.78 16.00 13.83
CA ASN A 297 3.18 15.69 13.57
C ASN A 297 3.42 14.17 13.49
N GLY A 298 4.12 13.72 12.44
CA GLY A 298 4.48 12.31 12.20
C GLY A 298 5.34 11.70 13.32
N LYS A 299 6.06 12.52 14.08
CA LYS A 299 6.91 12.06 15.19
C LYS A 299 6.13 11.22 16.21
N LEU A 300 4.88 11.56 16.52
CA LEU A 300 4.05 10.79 17.45
C LEU A 300 3.88 9.33 17.02
N SER A 301 3.83 9.04 15.72
CA SER A 301 3.77 7.67 15.23
C SER A 301 5.07 6.91 15.51
N VAL A 302 6.23 7.54 15.31
CA VAL A 302 7.51 6.90 15.63
C VAL A 302 7.66 6.73 17.15
N ASP A 303 7.31 7.75 17.95
CA ASP A 303 7.30 7.67 19.42
C ASP A 303 6.53 6.45 19.91
N LEU A 304 5.33 6.22 19.33
CA LEU A 304 4.51 5.03 19.61
C LEU A 304 5.19 3.73 19.18
N LEU A 305 5.75 3.67 17.97
CA LEU A 305 6.33 2.44 17.42
C LEU A 305 7.61 2.02 18.17
N VAL A 306 8.36 2.97 18.74
CA VAL A 306 9.57 2.68 19.51
C VAL A 306 9.34 2.46 21.01
N GLU A 307 8.13 2.79 21.50
CA GLU A 307 7.78 2.69 22.93
C GLU A 307 7.94 1.25 23.47
N ARG A 308 8.37 1.16 24.72
CA ARG A 308 8.62 -0.11 25.42
C ARG A 308 7.63 -0.41 26.55
N ASP A 309 6.98 0.64 27.08
CA ASP A 309 5.91 0.48 28.06
C ASP A 309 4.54 0.41 27.37
N TYR A 310 3.82 -0.68 27.61
CA TYR A 310 2.51 -0.89 26.99
C TYR A 310 1.46 0.17 27.40
N SER A 311 1.48 0.61 28.66
CA SER A 311 0.52 1.61 29.15
C SER A 311 0.74 2.97 28.48
N SER A 312 2.00 3.36 28.27
CA SER A 312 2.39 4.54 27.52
C SER A 312 1.99 4.43 26.05
N ALA A 313 2.34 3.30 25.39
CA ALA A 313 1.96 3.02 24.02
C ALA A 313 0.43 3.07 23.82
N LEU A 314 -0.34 2.53 24.74
CA LEU A 314 -1.82 2.54 24.65
C LEU A 314 -2.39 3.97 24.75
N ARG A 315 -1.79 4.86 25.55
CA ARG A 315 -2.19 6.28 25.60
C ARG A 315 -1.92 6.98 24.27
N MET A 316 -0.72 6.79 23.69
CA MET A 316 -0.35 7.35 22.40
C MET A 316 -1.24 6.81 21.28
N ALA A 317 -1.51 5.51 21.27
CA ALA A 317 -2.37 4.87 20.27
C ALA A 317 -3.82 5.38 20.33
N ARG A 318 -4.36 5.67 21.54
CA ARG A 318 -5.67 6.33 21.69
C ARG A 318 -5.67 7.73 21.08
N HIS A 319 -4.62 8.51 21.31
CA HIS A 319 -4.47 9.85 20.73
C HIS A 319 -4.43 9.80 19.20
N ILE A 320 -3.61 8.92 18.62
CA ILE A 320 -3.55 8.67 17.18
C ILE A 320 -4.92 8.21 16.63
N ASN A 321 -5.67 7.41 17.36
CA ASN A 321 -6.99 6.98 16.95
C ASN A 321 -8.02 8.14 16.91
N GLU A 322 -7.92 9.11 17.80
CA GLU A 322 -8.74 10.33 17.73
C GLU A 322 -8.40 11.16 16.49
N TYR A 323 -7.12 11.33 16.15
CA TYR A 323 -6.72 11.95 14.87
C TYR A 323 -7.28 11.21 13.67
N ASN A 324 -7.21 9.87 13.67
CA ASN A 324 -7.78 9.09 12.58
C ASN A 324 -9.30 9.23 12.46
N LYS A 325 -10.01 9.39 13.58
CA LYS A 325 -11.45 9.66 13.60
C LYS A 325 -11.74 11.05 12.99
N GLN A 326 -11.07 12.09 13.48
CA GLN A 326 -11.19 13.45 12.93
C GLN A 326 -10.88 13.48 11.43
N ARG A 327 -9.79 12.83 11.00
CA ARG A 327 -9.44 12.72 9.59
C ARG A 327 -10.57 12.05 8.77
N LYS A 328 -11.21 10.98 9.30
CA LYS A 328 -12.34 10.30 8.63
C LYS A 328 -13.57 11.20 8.51
N ASP A 329 -13.86 11.98 9.53
CA ASP A 329 -15.01 12.90 9.51
C ASP A 329 -14.79 14.02 8.47
N ILE A 330 -13.58 14.60 8.43
CA ILE A 330 -13.19 15.59 7.42
C ILE A 330 -13.22 14.98 6.01
N ASP A 331 -12.66 13.79 5.82
CA ASP A 331 -12.64 13.05 4.56
C ASP A 331 -14.07 12.79 4.04
N LYS A 332 -14.98 12.36 4.91
CA LYS A 332 -16.39 12.14 4.56
C LYS A 332 -17.05 13.46 4.12
N GLN A 333 -16.92 14.51 4.91
CA GLN A 333 -17.46 15.82 4.59
C GLN A 333 -16.95 16.36 3.25
N MET A 334 -15.64 16.37 3.07
CA MET A 334 -15.01 16.87 1.82
C MET A 334 -15.42 16.02 0.62
N THR A 335 -15.55 14.69 0.78
CA THR A 335 -15.99 13.79 -0.30
C THR A 335 -17.46 14.07 -0.67
N GLU A 336 -18.34 14.31 0.30
CA GLU A 336 -19.74 14.66 0.07
C GLU A 336 -19.86 16.03 -0.66
N GLU A 337 -19.09 17.02 -0.25
CA GLU A 337 -19.01 18.34 -0.90
C GLU A 337 -18.52 18.20 -2.35
N ALA A 338 -17.41 17.47 -2.57
CA ALA A 338 -16.83 17.24 -3.88
C ALA A 338 -17.80 16.50 -4.83
N ASN A 339 -18.47 15.45 -4.34
CA ASN A 339 -19.52 14.75 -5.08
C ASN A 339 -20.69 15.69 -5.44
N GLY A 340 -21.08 16.57 -4.52
CA GLY A 340 -22.10 17.58 -4.76
C GLY A 340 -21.72 18.55 -5.88
N ILE A 341 -20.44 18.95 -5.96
CA ILE A 341 -19.92 19.81 -7.05
C ILE A 341 -19.99 19.05 -8.40
N VAL A 342 -19.45 17.83 -8.45
CA VAL A 342 -19.46 17.02 -9.69
C VAL A 342 -20.87 16.76 -10.18
N SER A 343 -21.82 16.48 -9.29
CA SER A 343 -23.21 16.15 -9.64
C SER A 343 -24.00 17.36 -10.16
N ARG A 344 -23.69 18.58 -9.69
CA ARG A 344 -24.38 19.82 -10.08
C ARG A 344 -23.91 20.39 -11.40
N LEU A 345 -22.64 20.18 -11.75
CA LEU A 345 -22.04 20.77 -12.95
C LEU A 345 -22.22 19.79 -14.13
N GLU A 346 -23.20 20.10 -15.00
CA GLU A 346 -23.51 19.29 -16.20
C GLU A 346 -22.26 19.07 -17.06
N SER A 347 -21.39 20.09 -17.17
CA SER A 347 -20.12 19.99 -17.88
C SER A 347 -19.18 18.93 -17.32
N MET A 348 -19.20 18.68 -16.01
CA MET A 348 -18.34 17.67 -15.37
C MET A 348 -18.81 16.23 -15.58
N LYS A 349 -20.09 16.01 -15.94
CA LYS A 349 -20.60 14.66 -16.20
C LYS A 349 -19.95 14.01 -17.41
N HIS A 350 -19.53 14.81 -18.38
CA HIS A 350 -18.96 14.36 -19.66
C HIS A 350 -17.44 14.56 -19.77
N ASN A 351 -16.81 15.25 -18.82
CA ASN A 351 -15.38 15.50 -18.84
C ASN A 351 -14.59 14.20 -18.63
N SER A 352 -13.46 14.06 -19.32
CA SER A 352 -12.56 12.91 -19.20
C SER A 352 -11.70 12.94 -17.93
N SER A 353 -11.66 14.07 -17.20
CA SER A 353 -10.98 14.24 -15.92
C SER A 353 -11.82 15.03 -14.93
N ILE A 354 -11.41 14.99 -13.65
CA ILE A 354 -12.03 15.77 -12.57
C ILE A 354 -10.94 16.67 -11.95
N VAL A 355 -11.12 17.99 -12.01
CA VAL A 355 -10.28 18.94 -11.30
C VAL A 355 -11.16 19.82 -10.43
N LEU A 356 -11.07 19.62 -9.12
CA LEU A 356 -11.83 20.36 -8.13
C LEU A 356 -10.91 21.22 -7.25
N TYR A 357 -11.42 22.34 -6.79
CA TYR A 357 -10.70 23.21 -5.87
C TYR A 357 -11.66 23.93 -4.93
N ASP A 358 -11.24 24.04 -3.66
CA ASP A 358 -11.95 24.76 -2.61
C ASP A 358 -10.96 25.29 -1.56
N GLU A 359 -11.17 26.53 -1.08
CA GLU A 359 -10.28 27.17 -0.10
C GLU A 359 -10.37 26.53 1.30
N GLY A 360 -11.51 25.93 1.64
CA GLY A 360 -11.77 25.34 2.95
C GLY A 360 -11.27 23.91 3.12
N TRP A 361 -10.83 23.27 2.03
CA TRP A 361 -10.42 21.87 2.10
C TRP A 361 -9.06 21.69 2.78
N LYS A 362 -8.92 20.62 3.55
CA LYS A 362 -7.71 20.33 4.32
C LYS A 362 -6.63 19.67 3.46
N LYS A 363 -5.45 20.32 3.37
CA LYS A 363 -4.26 19.87 2.62
C LYS A 363 -3.89 18.40 2.91
N GLY A 364 -3.95 17.95 4.18
CA GLY A 364 -3.65 16.56 4.56
C GLY A 364 -4.66 15.51 4.08
N VAL A 365 -5.86 15.94 3.58
CA VAL A 365 -6.98 15.05 3.23
C VAL A 365 -7.29 15.05 1.72
N ILE A 366 -6.93 16.11 0.97
CA ILE A 366 -7.24 16.24 -0.47
C ILE A 366 -6.84 15.01 -1.29
N GLY A 367 -5.71 14.35 -0.96
CA GLY A 367 -5.25 13.16 -1.67
C GLY A 367 -6.14 11.94 -1.43
N ILE A 368 -6.81 11.84 -0.27
CA ILE A 368 -7.78 10.77 0.02
C ILE A 368 -9.06 11.03 -0.78
N VAL A 369 -9.53 12.28 -0.79
CA VAL A 369 -10.70 12.69 -1.58
C VAL A 369 -10.46 12.45 -3.07
N ALA A 370 -9.27 12.80 -3.60
CA ALA A 370 -8.91 12.50 -4.97
C ALA A 370 -8.99 11.01 -5.30
N SER A 371 -8.47 10.13 -4.42
CA SER A 371 -8.58 8.67 -4.59
C SER A 371 -10.03 8.21 -4.64
N ARG A 372 -10.88 8.66 -3.71
CA ARG A 372 -12.30 8.30 -3.67
C ARG A 372 -13.06 8.74 -4.92
N LEU A 373 -12.81 9.97 -5.39
CA LEU A 373 -13.44 10.45 -6.63
C LEU A 373 -12.98 9.64 -7.84
N THR A 374 -11.68 9.27 -7.90
CA THR A 374 -11.16 8.40 -8.95
C THR A 374 -11.83 7.02 -8.93
N GLU A 375 -12.05 6.44 -7.74
CA GLU A 375 -12.76 5.17 -7.57
C GLU A 375 -14.26 5.24 -7.93
N ILE A 376 -14.92 6.36 -7.63
CA ILE A 376 -16.35 6.56 -7.90
C ILE A 376 -16.60 6.82 -9.40
N TYR A 377 -15.79 7.67 -10.01
CA TYR A 377 -16.04 8.19 -11.36
C TYR A 377 -15.16 7.54 -12.43
N PHE A 378 -14.15 6.75 -12.08
CA PHE A 378 -13.17 6.13 -12.99
C PHE A 378 -12.53 7.14 -13.95
N ARG A 379 -12.05 8.25 -13.40
CA ARG A 379 -11.39 9.34 -14.14
C ARG A 379 -10.16 9.85 -13.41
N PRO A 380 -9.12 10.28 -14.13
CA PRO A 380 -8.00 11.02 -13.52
C PRO A 380 -8.53 12.22 -12.74
N THR A 381 -8.18 12.31 -11.46
CA THR A 381 -8.75 13.30 -10.55
C THR A 381 -7.67 14.10 -9.85
N ILE A 382 -7.84 15.42 -9.82
CA ILE A 382 -7.02 16.37 -9.06
C ILE A 382 -7.92 17.14 -8.10
N VAL A 383 -7.52 17.18 -6.83
CA VAL A 383 -8.17 17.97 -5.78
C VAL A 383 -7.18 18.98 -5.23
N LEU A 384 -7.56 20.26 -5.26
CA LEU A 384 -6.72 21.37 -4.85
C LEU A 384 -7.34 22.11 -3.65
N THR A 385 -6.48 22.68 -2.81
CA THR A 385 -6.86 23.61 -1.76
C THR A 385 -5.99 24.85 -1.78
N ARG A 386 -6.47 25.93 -1.21
CA ARG A 386 -5.73 27.18 -1.12
C ARG A 386 -4.75 27.20 0.05
N ASP A 387 -3.57 27.75 -0.20
CA ASP A 387 -2.52 27.99 0.81
C ASP A 387 -1.91 29.37 0.54
N GLY A 388 -2.45 30.40 1.16
CA GLY A 388 -2.15 31.79 0.86
C GLY A 388 -2.53 32.17 -0.58
N ASP A 389 -1.55 32.59 -1.38
CA ASP A 389 -1.72 32.91 -2.81
C ASP A 389 -1.48 31.70 -3.72
N MET A 390 -1.27 30.54 -3.13
CA MET A 390 -0.98 29.30 -3.85
C MET A 390 -2.16 28.33 -3.79
N ALA A 391 -2.21 27.42 -4.75
CA ALA A 391 -3.01 26.22 -4.72
C ALA A 391 -2.09 25.01 -4.57
N THR A 392 -2.36 24.17 -3.58
CA THR A 392 -1.70 22.87 -3.41
C THR A 392 -2.67 21.77 -3.77
N GLY A 393 -2.25 20.83 -4.62
CA GLY A 393 -3.07 19.76 -5.15
C GLY A 393 -2.51 18.37 -4.95
N SER A 394 -3.43 17.40 -4.95
CA SER A 394 -3.11 15.99 -5.01
C SER A 394 -3.87 15.34 -6.16
N ALA A 395 -3.15 14.59 -6.98
CA ALA A 395 -3.65 13.93 -8.17
C ALA A 395 -3.69 12.42 -7.99
N ARG A 396 -4.72 11.78 -8.55
CA ARG A 396 -4.87 10.32 -8.61
C ARG A 396 -5.32 9.90 -10.00
N SER A 397 -4.82 8.77 -10.48
CA SER A 397 -5.09 8.26 -11.82
C SER A 397 -5.88 6.97 -11.82
N VAL A 398 -6.48 6.68 -12.97
CA VAL A 398 -7.03 5.37 -13.30
C VAL A 398 -5.94 4.45 -13.84
N THR A 399 -6.20 3.14 -13.83
CA THR A 399 -5.26 2.13 -14.33
C THR A 399 -4.89 2.39 -15.80
N GLY A 400 -3.59 2.41 -16.08
CA GLY A 400 -3.06 2.58 -17.43
C GLY A 400 -2.94 4.03 -17.93
N PHE A 401 -3.37 5.04 -17.17
CA PHE A 401 -3.19 6.45 -17.52
C PHE A 401 -2.09 7.10 -16.68
N ASP A 402 -1.11 7.73 -17.34
CA ASP A 402 0.00 8.43 -16.67
C ASP A 402 -0.37 9.88 -16.32
N ILE A 403 -0.82 10.09 -15.07
CA ILE A 403 -1.19 11.42 -14.58
C ILE A 403 0.03 12.35 -14.39
N TYR A 404 1.22 11.79 -14.17
CA TYR A 404 2.43 12.59 -14.05
C TYR A 404 2.77 13.30 -15.37
N SER A 405 2.69 12.58 -16.50
CA SER A 405 2.88 13.16 -17.83
C SER A 405 1.82 14.21 -18.16
N ALA A 406 0.56 13.99 -17.74
CA ALA A 406 -0.50 14.98 -17.91
C ALA A 406 -0.25 16.26 -17.10
N ILE A 407 0.23 16.15 -15.86
CA ILE A 407 0.61 17.32 -15.04
C ILE A 407 1.84 18.00 -15.65
N LYS A 408 2.83 17.24 -16.10
CA LYS A 408 4.06 17.77 -16.73
C LYS A 408 3.78 18.58 -17.99
N SER A 409 2.72 18.26 -18.76
CA SER A 409 2.32 19.04 -19.94
C SER A 409 1.91 20.48 -19.58
N CYS A 410 1.55 20.73 -18.32
CA CYS A 410 1.19 22.05 -17.78
C CYS A 410 2.33 22.71 -16.97
N ARG A 411 3.59 22.26 -17.15
CA ARG A 411 4.73 22.65 -16.29
C ARG A 411 4.93 24.17 -16.16
N ASP A 412 4.66 24.92 -17.20
CA ASP A 412 4.78 26.39 -17.23
C ASP A 412 3.82 27.12 -16.29
N LEU A 413 2.73 26.46 -15.87
CA LEU A 413 1.77 26.98 -14.89
C LEU A 413 2.12 26.58 -13.45
N LEU A 414 3.04 25.60 -13.27
CA LEU A 414 3.35 25.00 -11.99
C LEU A 414 4.61 25.62 -11.36
N LEU A 415 4.56 25.81 -10.06
CA LEU A 415 5.72 26.18 -9.26
C LEU A 415 6.52 24.94 -8.85
N ASN A 416 5.81 23.88 -8.50
CA ASN A 416 6.40 22.60 -8.15
C ASN A 416 5.42 21.47 -8.48
N PHE A 417 5.94 20.32 -8.88
CA PHE A 417 5.18 19.08 -9.01
C PHE A 417 6.11 17.88 -8.89
N GLY A 418 5.55 16.75 -8.43
CA GLY A 418 6.28 15.49 -8.28
C GLY A 418 5.33 14.32 -8.09
N GLY A 419 5.80 13.12 -8.33
CA GLY A 419 5.01 11.91 -8.19
C GLY A 419 5.36 10.85 -9.21
N HIS A 420 4.41 9.96 -9.45
CA HIS A 420 4.51 8.79 -10.33
C HIS A 420 3.26 8.66 -11.19
N THR A 421 3.22 7.64 -12.05
CA THR A 421 2.13 7.36 -12.99
C THR A 421 0.72 7.44 -12.38
N TYR A 422 0.53 6.99 -11.14
CA TYR A 422 -0.81 6.90 -10.53
C TYR A 422 -1.11 7.92 -9.44
N ALA A 423 -0.10 8.65 -8.95
CA ALA A 423 -0.28 9.65 -7.92
C ALA A 423 0.77 10.76 -8.03
N ALA A 424 0.34 12.01 -7.92
CA ALA A 424 1.24 13.15 -7.94
C ALA A 424 0.75 14.26 -7.00
N GLY A 425 1.71 15.10 -6.59
CA GLY A 425 1.46 16.37 -5.91
C GLY A 425 1.83 17.54 -6.82
N LEU A 426 1.17 18.67 -6.65
CA LEU A 426 1.46 19.87 -7.44
C LEU A 426 1.18 21.14 -6.63
N THR A 427 1.87 22.21 -6.99
CA THR A 427 1.65 23.56 -6.45
C THR A 427 1.69 24.58 -7.59
N LEU A 428 0.72 25.48 -7.61
CA LEU A 428 0.62 26.55 -8.60
C LEU A 428 0.04 27.82 -7.95
N LYS A 429 0.08 28.95 -8.65
CA LYS A 429 -0.60 30.16 -8.20
C LYS A 429 -2.12 29.97 -8.25
N TRP A 430 -2.83 30.52 -7.26
CA TRP A 430 -4.29 30.38 -7.17
C TRP A 430 -5.04 30.91 -8.38
N ASP A 431 -4.61 32.03 -8.94
CA ASP A 431 -5.18 32.65 -10.14
C ASP A 431 -4.99 31.81 -11.41
N LYS A 432 -4.06 30.83 -11.40
CA LYS A 432 -3.77 29.91 -12.51
C LYS A 432 -4.58 28.60 -12.49
N VAL A 433 -5.35 28.34 -11.44
CA VAL A 433 -6.09 27.08 -11.28
C VAL A 433 -7.06 26.82 -12.44
N ARG A 434 -7.76 27.83 -12.95
CA ARG A 434 -8.69 27.66 -14.07
C ARG A 434 -7.96 27.30 -15.36
N GLU A 435 -6.90 28.02 -15.70
CA GLU A 435 -6.08 27.77 -16.89
C GLU A 435 -5.46 26.36 -16.83
N PHE A 436 -4.94 25.97 -15.66
CA PHE A 436 -4.42 24.63 -15.42
C PHE A 436 -5.48 23.54 -15.64
N ARG A 437 -6.68 23.70 -15.05
CA ARG A 437 -7.80 22.77 -15.22
C ARG A 437 -8.15 22.55 -16.67
N ASP A 438 -8.30 23.63 -17.43
CA ASP A 438 -8.75 23.56 -18.83
C ASP A 438 -7.69 22.87 -19.71
N ARG A 439 -6.39 23.15 -19.49
CA ARG A 439 -5.28 22.51 -20.20
C ARG A 439 -5.11 21.04 -19.80
N PHE A 440 -5.21 20.73 -18.50
CA PHE A 440 -5.14 19.36 -18.02
C PHE A 440 -6.28 18.50 -18.59
N GLN A 441 -7.52 19.05 -18.60
CA GLN A 441 -8.68 18.39 -19.19
C GLN A 441 -8.45 18.07 -20.68
N HIS A 442 -7.96 19.03 -21.44
CA HIS A 442 -7.66 18.85 -22.86
C HIS A 442 -6.62 17.75 -23.10
N TYR A 443 -5.54 17.76 -22.34
CA TYR A 443 -4.53 16.69 -22.43
C TYR A 443 -5.11 15.31 -22.12
N VAL A 444 -5.94 15.20 -21.08
CA VAL A 444 -6.59 13.93 -20.73
C VAL A 444 -7.51 13.47 -21.84
N GLU A 445 -8.32 14.34 -22.43
CA GLU A 445 -9.22 14.02 -23.56
C GLU A 445 -8.48 13.44 -24.76
N GLU A 446 -7.29 13.96 -25.07
CA GLU A 446 -6.48 13.50 -26.20
C GLU A 446 -5.77 12.16 -25.93
N HIS A 447 -5.49 11.81 -24.67
CA HIS A 447 -4.58 10.70 -24.33
C HIS A 447 -5.26 9.55 -23.56
N ILE A 448 -6.48 9.73 -23.04
CA ILE A 448 -7.18 8.65 -22.32
C ILE A 448 -7.96 7.77 -23.30
N SER A 449 -7.84 6.47 -23.14
CA SER A 449 -8.63 5.52 -23.92
C SER A 449 -9.95 5.17 -23.22
N PRO A 450 -11.01 4.77 -23.96
CA PRO A 450 -12.28 4.34 -23.37
C PRO A 450 -12.10 3.19 -22.36
N GLN A 451 -11.15 2.28 -22.62
CA GLN A 451 -10.87 1.15 -21.73
C GLN A 451 -10.35 1.59 -20.36
N GLN A 452 -9.71 2.76 -20.26
CA GLN A 452 -9.18 3.31 -19.01
C GLN A 452 -10.23 3.99 -18.14
N THR A 453 -11.42 4.26 -18.71
CA THR A 453 -12.55 4.88 -17.99
C THR A 453 -13.65 3.89 -17.61
N GLU A 454 -13.51 2.62 -18.00
CA GLU A 454 -14.43 1.55 -17.63
C GLU A 454 -13.85 0.72 -16.48
N PRO A 455 -14.61 0.48 -15.41
CA PRO A 455 -14.15 -0.38 -14.33
C PRO A 455 -13.99 -1.82 -14.84
N MET A 456 -12.77 -2.34 -14.75
CA MET A 456 -12.46 -3.73 -15.14
C MET A 456 -12.31 -4.62 -13.92
N LEU A 457 -12.83 -5.84 -13.99
CA LEU A 457 -12.63 -6.89 -12.99
C LEU A 457 -11.89 -8.05 -13.65
N ASN A 458 -10.66 -8.29 -13.25
CA ASN A 458 -9.87 -9.41 -13.74
C ASN A 458 -10.29 -10.69 -13.01
N ILE A 459 -10.81 -11.65 -13.76
CA ILE A 459 -11.20 -12.97 -13.27
C ILE A 459 -10.00 -13.92 -13.41
N ASP A 460 -9.64 -14.59 -12.34
CA ASP A 460 -8.52 -15.52 -12.34
C ASP A 460 -8.89 -16.92 -12.85
N ALA A 461 -10.07 -17.40 -12.49
CA ALA A 461 -10.56 -18.70 -12.95
C ALA A 461 -12.09 -18.81 -12.83
N GLU A 462 -12.70 -19.62 -13.71
CA GLU A 462 -14.07 -20.12 -13.54
C GLU A 462 -14.06 -21.36 -12.63
N ILE A 463 -15.02 -21.48 -11.71
CA ILE A 463 -15.13 -22.59 -10.76
C ILE A 463 -16.58 -22.94 -10.50
N ASP A 464 -16.88 -24.24 -10.43
CA ASP A 464 -18.21 -24.73 -10.04
C ASP A 464 -18.34 -24.80 -8.51
N PHE A 465 -19.53 -24.59 -7.97
CA PHE A 465 -19.75 -24.58 -6.51
C PHE A 465 -19.36 -25.91 -5.82
N LYS A 466 -19.50 -27.04 -6.51
CA LYS A 466 -19.09 -28.36 -6.01
C LYS A 466 -17.60 -28.45 -5.69
N ASP A 467 -16.77 -27.65 -6.39
CA ASP A 467 -15.31 -27.66 -6.25
C ASP A 467 -14.84 -26.68 -5.16
N ILE A 468 -15.73 -25.82 -4.66
CA ILE A 468 -15.45 -24.87 -3.57
C ILE A 468 -15.56 -25.60 -2.23
N THR A 469 -14.54 -26.37 -1.92
CA THR A 469 -14.47 -27.20 -0.72
C THR A 469 -13.65 -26.52 0.39
N LYS A 470 -13.74 -27.07 1.62
CA LYS A 470 -12.86 -26.66 2.72
C LYS A 470 -11.37 -26.89 2.41
N HIS A 471 -11.08 -27.91 1.61
CA HIS A 471 -9.70 -28.20 1.18
C HIS A 471 -9.19 -27.11 0.25
N LEU A 472 -9.97 -26.72 -0.76
CA LEU A 472 -9.65 -25.60 -1.64
C LEU A 472 -9.41 -24.31 -0.84
N GLN A 473 -10.27 -24.02 0.14
CA GLN A 473 -10.12 -22.84 1.01
C GLN A 473 -8.82 -22.89 1.82
N ALA A 474 -8.48 -24.03 2.38
CA ALA A 474 -7.23 -24.22 3.13
C ALA A 474 -5.99 -24.02 2.24
N ASP A 475 -6.03 -24.52 1.01
CA ASP A 475 -4.96 -24.31 0.04
C ASP A 475 -4.87 -22.86 -0.42
N LEU A 476 -6.00 -22.17 -0.65
CA LEU A 476 -6.02 -20.73 -0.95
C LEU A 476 -5.38 -19.91 0.17
N LYS A 477 -5.60 -20.28 1.42
CA LYS A 477 -4.98 -19.60 2.56
C LYS A 477 -3.44 -19.66 2.51
N ARG A 478 -2.85 -20.68 1.92
CA ARG A 478 -1.39 -20.84 1.73
C ARG A 478 -0.81 -19.80 0.75
N PHE A 479 -1.62 -19.18 -0.12
CA PHE A 479 -1.19 -18.10 -0.99
C PHE A 479 -0.93 -16.79 -0.24
N SER A 480 -1.47 -16.63 0.98
CA SER A 480 -1.19 -15.48 1.84
C SER A 480 0.33 -15.33 2.14
N PRO A 481 0.83 -14.09 2.36
CA PRO A 481 0.12 -12.83 2.36
C PRO A 481 -0.26 -12.34 0.95
N PHE A 482 -1.47 -11.79 0.81
CA PHE A 482 -1.95 -11.19 -0.42
C PHE A 482 -1.60 -9.70 -0.50
N GLY A 483 -1.37 -9.20 -1.71
CA GLY A 483 -1.07 -7.82 -2.01
C GLY A 483 -0.73 -7.64 -3.50
N PRO A 484 -0.17 -6.51 -3.94
CA PRO A 484 0.22 -6.31 -5.33
C PRO A 484 1.09 -7.45 -5.86
N CYS A 485 0.89 -7.85 -7.10
CA CYS A 485 1.51 -9.00 -7.77
C CYS A 485 1.21 -10.38 -7.14
N ASN A 486 0.50 -10.43 -6.02
CA ASN A 486 -0.08 -11.63 -5.42
C ASN A 486 -1.48 -11.31 -4.87
N GLN A 487 -2.36 -10.79 -5.74
CA GLN A 487 -3.73 -10.46 -5.37
C GLN A 487 -4.49 -11.71 -4.92
N LYS A 488 -5.52 -11.48 -4.08
CA LYS A 488 -6.48 -12.52 -3.76
C LYS A 488 -7.22 -12.93 -5.03
N PRO A 489 -7.29 -14.22 -5.35
CA PRO A 489 -7.91 -14.66 -6.60
C PRO A 489 -9.41 -14.33 -6.65
N ILE A 490 -9.83 -13.82 -7.79
CA ILE A 490 -11.24 -13.58 -8.12
C ILE A 490 -11.69 -14.72 -9.03
N PHE A 491 -12.71 -15.44 -8.57
CA PHE A 491 -13.34 -16.51 -9.31
C PHE A 491 -14.65 -16.05 -9.93
N CYS A 492 -15.11 -16.73 -10.96
CA CYS A 492 -16.48 -16.57 -11.43
C CYS A 492 -17.21 -17.91 -11.47
N THR A 493 -18.54 -17.85 -11.34
CA THR A 493 -19.46 -18.96 -11.60
C THR A 493 -20.62 -18.43 -12.41
N ASN A 494 -20.89 -19.07 -13.53
CA ASN A 494 -21.96 -18.70 -14.43
C ASN A 494 -23.25 -19.42 -14.05
N ARG A 495 -24.42 -18.78 -14.33
CA ARG A 495 -25.77 -19.34 -14.15
C ARG A 495 -26.04 -19.83 -12.73
N VAL A 496 -25.86 -18.95 -11.76
CA VAL A 496 -26.30 -19.18 -10.38
C VAL A 496 -27.72 -18.65 -10.19
N TYR A 497 -28.40 -19.18 -9.18
CA TYR A 497 -29.76 -18.80 -8.78
C TYR A 497 -29.78 -18.45 -7.29
N ASP A 498 -30.71 -17.59 -6.91
CA ASP A 498 -31.06 -17.41 -5.50
C ASP A 498 -31.77 -18.65 -4.96
N TYR A 499 -31.31 -19.20 -3.84
CA TYR A 499 -31.98 -20.29 -3.13
C TYR A 499 -33.35 -19.88 -2.56
N GLY A 500 -33.65 -18.59 -2.54
CA GLY A 500 -34.93 -18.02 -2.05
C GLY A 500 -34.84 -17.37 -0.68
N THR A 501 -33.67 -17.33 -0.07
CA THR A 501 -33.43 -16.83 1.29
C THR A 501 -32.56 -15.57 1.31
N SER A 502 -32.13 -15.08 0.15
CA SER A 502 -31.33 -13.86 0.04
C SER A 502 -32.06 -12.64 0.56
N LYS A 503 -31.36 -11.77 1.30
CA LYS A 503 -31.94 -10.59 1.92
C LYS A 503 -31.00 -9.39 1.92
N VAL A 504 -31.61 -8.21 1.81
CA VAL A 504 -30.89 -6.94 2.01
C VAL A 504 -30.56 -6.77 3.48
N VAL A 505 -29.35 -6.32 3.77
CA VAL A 505 -28.79 -6.14 5.12
C VAL A 505 -27.97 -4.83 5.17
N GLY A 506 -27.52 -4.45 6.36
CA GLY A 506 -26.80 -3.21 6.60
C GLY A 506 -27.71 -2.16 7.28
N ARG A 507 -27.10 -1.14 7.88
CA ARG A 507 -27.85 -0.06 8.55
C ARG A 507 -28.68 0.76 7.56
N GLU A 508 -28.11 1.00 6.37
CA GLU A 508 -28.71 1.79 5.28
C GLU A 508 -29.31 0.89 4.20
N GLN A 509 -29.44 -0.43 4.47
CA GLN A 509 -29.94 -1.41 3.50
C GLN A 509 -29.11 -1.47 2.22
N GLU A 510 -27.81 -1.32 2.35
CA GLU A 510 -26.85 -1.16 1.24
C GLU A 510 -26.20 -2.46 0.78
N HIS A 511 -26.30 -3.54 1.56
CA HIS A 511 -25.66 -4.84 1.28
C HIS A 511 -26.69 -5.94 1.00
N ILE A 512 -26.25 -7.05 0.38
CA ILE A 512 -27.09 -8.24 0.20
C ILE A 512 -26.38 -9.45 0.79
N LYS A 513 -27.05 -10.14 1.70
CA LYS A 513 -26.67 -11.48 2.10
C LYS A 513 -27.34 -12.49 1.19
N LEU A 514 -26.56 -13.38 0.60
CA LEU A 514 -26.96 -14.29 -0.47
C LEU A 514 -26.88 -15.75 0.01
N GLU A 515 -27.82 -16.57 -0.45
CA GLU A 515 -27.70 -18.02 -0.49
C GLU A 515 -27.91 -18.44 -1.94
N LEU A 516 -26.87 -19.00 -2.54
CA LEU A 516 -26.79 -19.25 -3.98
C LEU A 516 -26.64 -20.72 -4.29
N VAL A 517 -27.25 -21.16 -5.39
CA VAL A 517 -27.07 -22.48 -5.96
C VAL A 517 -26.68 -22.35 -7.43
N ASP A 518 -25.71 -23.14 -7.89
CA ASP A 518 -25.35 -23.15 -9.31
C ASP A 518 -26.26 -24.07 -10.13
N SER A 519 -26.26 -23.89 -11.44
CA SER A 519 -27.09 -24.70 -12.36
C SER A 519 -26.58 -26.12 -12.54
N LYS A 520 -25.35 -26.45 -12.10
CA LYS A 520 -24.66 -27.72 -12.36
C LYS A 520 -24.66 -28.63 -11.15
N SER A 521 -24.84 -28.08 -9.95
CA SER A 521 -24.83 -28.86 -8.71
C SER A 521 -25.97 -28.41 -7.79
N SER A 522 -26.27 -29.21 -6.78
CA SER A 522 -27.19 -28.84 -5.70
C SER A 522 -26.51 -28.19 -4.52
N THR A 523 -25.24 -27.79 -4.68
CA THR A 523 -24.46 -27.16 -3.62
C THR A 523 -24.95 -25.75 -3.38
N VAL A 524 -25.30 -25.44 -2.13
CA VAL A 524 -25.71 -24.10 -1.69
C VAL A 524 -24.54 -23.43 -0.98
N LEU A 525 -24.16 -22.24 -1.43
CA LEU A 525 -23.11 -21.43 -0.83
C LEU A 525 -23.65 -20.09 -0.33
N ASN A 526 -23.13 -19.66 0.81
CA ASN A 526 -23.42 -18.35 1.38
C ASN A 526 -22.52 -17.30 0.76
N GLY A 527 -23.10 -16.13 0.44
CA GLY A 527 -22.38 -14.97 -0.07
C GLY A 527 -22.76 -13.68 0.64
N ILE A 528 -21.92 -12.68 0.49
CA ILE A 528 -22.18 -11.30 0.87
C ILE A 528 -21.74 -10.38 -0.26
N ALA A 529 -22.63 -9.48 -0.71
CA ALA A 529 -22.36 -8.45 -1.69
C ALA A 529 -22.47 -7.08 -1.02
N PHE A 530 -21.33 -6.45 -0.80
CA PHE A 530 -21.27 -5.14 -0.16
C PHE A 530 -21.60 -4.02 -1.16
N GLY A 531 -22.48 -3.07 -0.75
CA GLY A 531 -22.87 -1.92 -1.55
C GLY A 531 -23.70 -2.24 -2.81
N GLN A 532 -24.18 -3.48 -2.96
CA GLN A 532 -24.84 -3.94 -4.19
C GLN A 532 -26.36 -4.19 -4.01
N SER A 533 -27.01 -3.51 -3.07
CA SER A 533 -28.45 -3.68 -2.80
C SER A 533 -29.34 -3.42 -4.02
N ALA A 534 -28.91 -2.62 -4.97
CA ALA A 534 -29.62 -2.39 -6.23
C ALA A 534 -29.88 -3.68 -7.03
N ALA A 535 -29.02 -4.70 -6.91
CA ALA A 535 -29.18 -5.99 -7.57
C ALA A 535 -30.28 -6.88 -6.93
N ALA A 536 -30.78 -6.54 -5.74
CA ALA A 536 -31.70 -7.39 -4.97
C ALA A 536 -32.99 -7.74 -5.74
N ARG A 537 -33.52 -6.79 -6.51
CA ARG A 537 -34.75 -7.01 -7.32
C ARG A 537 -34.53 -8.07 -8.40
N TYR A 538 -33.38 -8.04 -9.05
CA TYR A 538 -33.01 -9.00 -10.07
C TYR A 538 -32.74 -10.38 -9.47
N ILE A 539 -31.95 -10.46 -8.39
CA ILE A 539 -31.62 -11.70 -7.69
C ILE A 539 -32.90 -12.46 -7.30
N LYS A 540 -33.89 -11.76 -6.74
CA LYS A 540 -35.19 -12.35 -6.33
C LYS A 540 -36.13 -12.69 -7.48
N SER A 541 -35.79 -12.38 -8.72
CA SER A 541 -36.66 -12.64 -9.89
C SER A 541 -36.67 -14.10 -10.36
N LYS A 542 -35.94 -14.99 -9.69
CA LYS A 542 -35.73 -16.40 -10.06
C LYS A 542 -35.06 -16.62 -11.43
N ARG A 543 -34.46 -15.58 -11.99
CA ARG A 543 -33.61 -15.69 -13.19
C ARG A 543 -32.19 -16.04 -12.79
N SER A 544 -31.48 -16.72 -13.70
CA SER A 544 -30.04 -16.96 -13.49
C SER A 544 -29.23 -15.69 -13.65
N PHE A 545 -28.12 -15.63 -12.97
CA PHE A 545 -27.12 -14.56 -13.08
C PHE A 545 -25.73 -15.14 -12.90
N ASP A 546 -24.73 -14.39 -13.32
CA ASP A 546 -23.32 -14.73 -13.13
C ASP A 546 -22.75 -13.92 -11.98
N ILE A 547 -21.82 -14.51 -11.25
CA ILE A 547 -21.17 -13.86 -10.12
C ILE A 547 -19.65 -13.92 -10.27
N ALA A 548 -18.99 -12.82 -9.86
CA ALA A 548 -17.57 -12.78 -9.58
C ALA A 548 -17.36 -12.63 -8.08
N PHE A 549 -16.44 -13.41 -7.50
CA PHE A 549 -16.29 -13.47 -6.05
C PHE A 549 -14.89 -13.89 -5.62
N THR A 550 -14.55 -13.54 -4.37
CA THR A 550 -13.44 -14.16 -3.64
C THR A 550 -13.97 -15.18 -2.62
N ILE A 551 -13.13 -16.15 -2.27
CA ILE A 551 -13.49 -17.19 -1.30
C ILE A 551 -12.90 -16.81 0.06
N GLU A 552 -13.77 -16.70 1.06
CA GLU A 552 -13.43 -16.26 2.41
C GLU A 552 -13.80 -17.33 3.46
N GLU A 553 -13.26 -17.15 4.66
CA GLU A 553 -13.78 -17.84 5.85
C GLU A 553 -14.90 -16.98 6.46
N ASN A 554 -16.02 -17.59 6.80
CA ASN A 554 -17.12 -16.88 7.44
C ASN A 554 -16.70 -16.39 8.84
N ILE A 555 -16.70 -15.09 9.04
CA ILE A 555 -16.26 -14.45 10.30
C ILE A 555 -17.13 -14.88 11.50
N PHE A 556 -18.42 -15.17 11.26
CA PHE A 556 -19.39 -15.51 12.32
C PHE A 556 -19.52 -17.02 12.54
N LYS A 557 -19.20 -17.82 11.52
CA LYS A 557 -19.27 -19.28 11.56
C LYS A 557 -17.94 -19.85 11.12
N LYS A 558 -17.01 -19.99 12.07
CA LYS A 558 -15.68 -20.57 11.81
C LYS A 558 -15.79 -21.90 11.03
N ASN A 559 -14.84 -22.13 10.14
CA ASN A 559 -14.77 -23.29 9.25
C ASN A 559 -15.90 -23.41 8.21
N GLN A 560 -16.63 -22.34 7.91
CA GLN A 560 -17.57 -22.28 6.79
C GLN A 560 -17.04 -21.37 5.70
N VAL A 561 -17.16 -21.83 4.45
CA VAL A 561 -16.86 -21.04 3.27
C VAL A 561 -17.92 -19.95 3.12
N GLN A 562 -17.49 -18.73 2.79
CA GLN A 562 -18.34 -17.62 2.39
C GLN A 562 -17.79 -16.99 1.13
N LEU A 563 -18.67 -16.67 0.18
CA LEU A 563 -18.30 -15.91 -1.01
C LEU A 563 -18.42 -14.41 -0.71
N GLN A 564 -17.35 -13.67 -0.95
CA GLN A 564 -17.46 -12.22 -1.03
C GLN A 564 -17.68 -11.86 -2.49
N ILE A 565 -18.87 -11.37 -2.80
CA ILE A 565 -19.28 -11.07 -4.17
C ILE A 565 -18.74 -9.70 -4.56
N GLU A 566 -17.93 -9.71 -5.60
CA GLU A 566 -17.33 -8.49 -6.18
C GLU A 566 -18.26 -7.86 -7.23
N ASP A 567 -18.92 -8.68 -8.05
CA ASP A 567 -19.88 -8.20 -9.04
C ASP A 567 -20.95 -9.26 -9.38
N ILE A 568 -22.13 -8.79 -9.80
CA ILE A 568 -23.29 -9.60 -10.19
C ILE A 568 -23.75 -9.16 -11.57
N ARG A 569 -23.79 -10.09 -12.53
CA ARG A 569 -24.27 -9.84 -13.88
C ARG A 569 -25.58 -10.56 -14.15
N PRO A 570 -26.61 -9.84 -14.62
CA PRO A 570 -27.77 -10.47 -15.21
C PRO A 570 -27.37 -11.38 -16.37
N ASN A 571 -27.90 -12.59 -16.40
CA ASN A 571 -27.79 -13.45 -17.58
C ASN A 571 -28.88 -13.00 -18.55
N GLU A 572 -28.48 -12.34 -19.63
CA GLU A 572 -29.36 -12.09 -20.77
C GLU A 572 -29.47 -13.43 -21.52
N GLY A 573 -30.55 -14.17 -21.23
CA GLY A 573 -30.82 -15.49 -21.81
C GLY A 573 -31.12 -15.49 -23.29
#